data_8063039c8dd9212a630c5141ee99736d
#
_entry.id   8063039c8dd9212a630c5141ee99736d
#
_cell.length_a   1.000
_cell.length_b   1.000
_cell.length_c   1.000
_cell.angle_alpha   90.00
_cell.angle_beta   90.00
_cell.angle_gamma   90.00
#
_symmetry.space_group_name_H-M   'P 1'
#
loop_
_entity.id
_entity.type
_entity.pdbx_description
1 polymer ?
#
loop_
_entity_poly.entity_id
_entity_poly.type
_entity_poly.pdbx_seq_one_letter_code
_entity_poly.pdbx_strand_id
1 'polypeptide(L)'
;MCSSDLKGTKIDNLVHVGHNDVIGENCILVAHVGISGSVTVGHNTTFGGQAATAGHLKIGSNCTFAGRTGIISDVPDNVVWAGFPAQSHVDWLRMMASQRKLGDLVKKVRKLEKLVETLEKKDDK
;
A
#
# COMPACT_ATOMS: atom_id res chain seq x y z
N MET A 1 -6.64 0.50 -24.76
CA MET A 1 -5.39 1.07 -24.23
C MET A 1 -5.20 2.47 -24.81
N CYS A 2 -5.34 3.49 -24.00
CA CYS A 2 -5.00 4.85 -24.42
C CYS A 2 -3.52 5.06 -24.29
N SER A 3 -2.90 5.40 -25.37
CA SER A 3 -1.48 5.21 -25.64
C SER A 3 -0.63 6.47 -25.57
N SER A 4 -1.03 7.53 -24.89
CA SER A 4 -0.36 8.79 -25.21
C SER A 4 1.05 8.98 -24.63
N ASP A 5 1.45 8.29 -23.56
CA ASP A 5 2.71 8.66 -22.90
C ASP A 5 3.62 7.50 -22.46
N LEU A 6 3.45 6.34 -23.00
CA LEU A 6 4.24 5.15 -22.64
C LEU A 6 5.73 5.18 -23.00
N LYS A 7 6.29 6.33 -23.38
CA LYS A 7 7.70 6.44 -23.76
C LYS A 7 8.62 5.97 -22.65
N GLY A 8 9.47 4.98 -22.92
CA GLY A 8 10.38 4.41 -21.95
C GLY A 8 9.71 3.54 -20.88
N THR A 9 8.40 3.40 -20.89
CA THR A 9 7.68 2.56 -19.93
C THR A 9 7.84 1.09 -20.27
N LYS A 10 8.15 0.29 -19.24
CA LYS A 10 8.33 -1.16 -19.36
C LYS A 10 7.17 -1.88 -18.71
N ILE A 11 6.53 -2.76 -19.47
CA ILE A 11 5.40 -3.58 -19.03
C ILE A 11 5.81 -5.05 -19.13
N ASP A 12 5.83 -5.73 -18.00
CA ASP A 12 6.22 -7.13 -17.89
C ASP A 12 5.04 -8.06 -18.22
N ASN A 13 5.21 -9.36 -18.03
CA ASN A 13 4.24 -10.38 -18.41
C ASN A 13 2.97 -10.30 -17.56
N LEU A 14 1.83 -10.60 -18.19
CA LEU A 14 0.53 -10.73 -17.53
C LEU A 14 0.09 -9.47 -16.78
N VAL A 15 0.49 -8.29 -17.26
CA VAL A 15 0.04 -7.00 -16.75
C VAL A 15 -1.29 -6.65 -17.41
N HIS A 16 -2.25 -6.20 -16.60
CA HIS A 16 -3.51 -5.67 -17.10
C HIS A 16 -3.53 -4.16 -16.96
N VAL A 17 -3.80 -3.47 -18.05
CA VAL A 17 -4.04 -2.03 -18.07
C VAL A 17 -5.48 -1.81 -18.52
N GLY A 18 -6.28 -1.18 -17.69
CA GLY A 18 -7.70 -1.00 -17.91
C GLY A 18 -8.03 0.04 -18.99
N HIS A 19 -9.32 0.20 -19.24
CA HIS A 19 -9.82 1.19 -20.20
C HIS A 19 -9.59 2.62 -19.69
N ASN A 20 -9.31 3.54 -20.61
CA ASN A 20 -9.09 4.96 -20.32
C ASN A 20 -7.95 5.24 -19.32
N ASP A 21 -6.99 4.33 -19.20
CA ASP A 21 -5.81 4.56 -18.38
C ASP A 21 -4.81 5.44 -19.14
N VAL A 22 -4.16 6.34 -18.40
CA VAL A 22 -3.05 7.15 -18.90
C VAL A 22 -1.83 6.84 -18.04
N ILE A 23 -0.80 6.28 -18.66
CA ILE A 23 0.45 5.94 -17.97
C ILE A 23 1.56 6.81 -18.52
N GLY A 24 2.25 7.52 -17.64
CA GLY A 24 3.34 8.42 -17.99
C GLY A 24 4.58 7.72 -18.54
N GLU A 25 5.63 8.49 -18.72
CA GLU A 25 6.90 8.02 -19.26
C GLU A 25 7.76 7.32 -18.20
N ASN A 26 8.62 6.42 -18.63
CA ASN A 26 9.62 5.74 -17.81
C ASN A 26 9.04 5.03 -16.57
N CYS A 27 7.83 4.51 -16.67
CA CYS A 27 7.22 3.70 -15.63
C CYS A 27 7.66 2.24 -15.76
N ILE A 28 7.56 1.50 -14.68
CA ILE A 28 7.84 0.06 -14.65
C ILE A 28 6.64 -0.65 -14.03
N LEU A 29 6.01 -1.52 -14.80
CA LEU A 29 4.93 -2.38 -14.33
C LEU A 29 5.46 -3.81 -14.33
N VAL A 30 5.77 -4.32 -13.15
CA VAL A 30 6.31 -5.67 -12.97
C VAL A 30 5.20 -6.71 -13.19
N ALA A 31 5.55 -7.98 -13.30
CA ALA A 31 4.62 -9.05 -13.65
C ALA A 31 3.38 -9.07 -12.75
N HIS A 32 2.23 -9.36 -13.36
CA HIS A 32 0.91 -9.45 -12.74
C HIS A 32 0.39 -8.15 -12.11
N VAL A 33 0.92 -6.99 -12.48
CA VAL A 33 0.34 -5.71 -12.07
C VAL A 33 -1.02 -5.52 -12.74
N GLY A 34 -2.00 -5.05 -11.98
CA GLY A 34 -3.34 -4.75 -12.48
C GLY A 34 -3.70 -3.29 -12.25
N ILE A 35 -3.87 -2.53 -13.33
CA ILE A 35 -4.36 -1.15 -13.28
C ILE A 35 -5.83 -1.16 -13.69
N SER A 36 -6.72 -0.79 -12.79
CA SER A 36 -8.15 -0.68 -13.07
C SER A 36 -8.45 0.52 -13.94
N GLY A 37 -9.64 0.55 -14.58
CA GLY A 37 -9.97 1.60 -15.55
C GLY A 37 -9.99 3.02 -15.01
N SER A 38 -9.69 3.97 -15.88
CA SER A 38 -9.70 5.41 -15.62
C SER A 38 -8.69 5.88 -14.57
N VAL A 39 -7.53 5.23 -14.55
CA VAL A 39 -6.41 5.58 -13.67
C VAL A 39 -5.40 6.41 -14.45
N THR A 40 -4.92 7.49 -13.85
CA THR A 40 -3.82 8.30 -14.37
C THR A 40 -2.58 8.07 -13.53
N VAL A 41 -1.49 7.67 -14.15
CA VAL A 41 -0.19 7.45 -13.51
C VAL A 41 0.81 8.48 -14.03
N GLY A 42 1.51 9.14 -13.13
CA GLY A 42 2.58 10.07 -13.47
C GLY A 42 3.81 9.39 -14.08
N HIS A 43 4.89 10.14 -14.21
CA HIS A 43 6.15 9.64 -14.79
C HIS A 43 7.03 8.95 -13.75
N ASN A 44 7.93 8.08 -14.19
CA ASN A 44 8.95 7.44 -13.34
C ASN A 44 8.37 6.69 -12.14
N THR A 45 7.20 6.09 -12.28
CA THR A 45 6.52 5.35 -11.22
C THR A 45 6.69 3.84 -11.43
N THR A 46 7.03 3.13 -10.37
CA THR A 46 7.26 1.68 -10.39
C THR A 46 6.22 0.95 -9.58
N PHE A 47 5.58 -0.03 -10.20
CA PHE A 47 4.65 -0.95 -9.53
C PHE A 47 5.34 -2.31 -9.35
N GLY A 48 5.54 -2.71 -8.12
CA GLY A 48 6.06 -4.03 -7.79
C GLY A 48 5.13 -5.16 -8.24
N GLY A 49 5.65 -6.37 -8.35
CA GLY A 49 4.88 -7.52 -8.83
C GLY A 49 3.56 -7.73 -8.07
N GLN A 50 2.50 -8.03 -8.79
CA GLN A 50 1.17 -8.28 -8.24
C GLN A 50 0.53 -7.05 -7.54
N ALA A 51 1.09 -5.86 -7.70
CA ALA A 51 0.43 -4.64 -7.22
C ALA A 51 -0.81 -4.35 -8.06
N ALA A 52 -1.81 -3.73 -7.45
CA ALA A 52 -3.06 -3.42 -8.13
C ALA A 52 -3.65 -2.08 -7.67
N THR A 53 -4.43 -1.46 -8.55
CA THR A 53 -5.12 -0.22 -8.23
C THR A 53 -6.64 -0.41 -8.29
N ALA A 54 -7.36 0.32 -7.45
CA ALA A 54 -8.77 0.60 -7.71
C ALA A 54 -8.93 1.53 -8.92
N GLY A 55 -10.14 1.65 -9.45
CA GLY A 55 -10.42 2.54 -10.57
C GLY A 55 -10.51 4.02 -10.18
N HIS A 56 -10.43 4.88 -11.19
CA HIS A 56 -10.63 6.34 -11.06
C HIS A 56 -9.65 7.01 -10.10
N LEU A 57 -8.39 6.59 -10.08
CA LEU A 57 -7.36 7.14 -9.21
C LEU A 57 -6.37 8.02 -9.98
N LYS A 58 -5.78 8.96 -9.26
CA LYS A 58 -4.62 9.74 -9.70
C LYS A 58 -3.40 9.30 -8.91
N ILE A 59 -2.43 8.76 -9.60
CA ILE A 59 -1.18 8.29 -9.01
C ILE A 59 -0.06 9.21 -9.48
N GLY A 60 0.70 9.73 -8.53
CA GLY A 60 1.74 10.71 -8.79
C GLY A 60 2.95 10.18 -9.55
N SER A 61 3.91 11.07 -9.76
CA SER A 61 5.19 10.78 -10.37
C SER A 61 6.24 10.39 -9.32
N ASN A 62 7.27 9.67 -9.74
CA ASN A 62 8.39 9.26 -8.88
C ASN A 62 7.93 8.43 -7.68
N CYS A 63 6.90 7.62 -7.86
CA CYS A 63 6.37 6.74 -6.83
C CYS A 63 6.93 5.33 -6.99
N THR A 64 7.03 4.62 -5.87
CA THR A 64 7.38 3.20 -5.86
C THR A 64 6.39 2.45 -5.00
N PHE A 65 5.81 1.40 -5.53
CA PHE A 65 4.90 0.52 -4.83
C PHE A 65 5.56 -0.85 -4.66
N ALA A 66 5.65 -1.31 -3.42
CA ALA A 66 6.17 -2.65 -3.12
C ALA A 66 5.26 -3.73 -3.75
N GLY A 67 5.79 -4.93 -3.86
CA GLY A 67 5.01 -6.07 -4.37
C GLY A 67 3.72 -6.30 -3.57
N ARG A 68 2.66 -6.68 -4.25
CA ARG A 68 1.33 -6.94 -3.68
C ARG A 68 0.68 -5.73 -3.00
N THR A 69 1.09 -4.53 -3.36
CA THR A 69 0.47 -3.31 -2.84
C THR A 69 -0.92 -3.10 -3.46
N GLY A 70 -1.91 -2.86 -2.63
CA GLY A 70 -3.27 -2.53 -3.06
C GLY A 70 -3.55 -1.04 -2.90
N ILE A 71 -3.65 -0.33 -4.01
CA ILE A 71 -3.82 1.12 -4.04
C ILE A 71 -5.32 1.43 -4.19
N ILE A 72 -5.92 2.02 -3.17
CA ILE A 72 -7.35 2.31 -3.12
C ILE A 72 -7.68 3.81 -3.02
N SER A 73 -6.68 4.65 -3.02
CA SER A 73 -6.83 6.11 -2.95
C SER A 73 -5.79 6.80 -3.83
N ASP A 74 -6.01 8.08 -4.12
CA ASP A 74 -5.04 8.90 -4.84
C ASP A 74 -3.68 8.92 -4.12
N VAL A 75 -2.61 9.01 -4.89
CA VAL A 75 -1.24 8.92 -4.39
C VAL A 75 -0.49 10.19 -4.78
N PRO A 76 0.11 10.91 -3.81
CA PRO A 76 0.93 12.07 -4.14
C PRO A 76 2.26 11.69 -4.79
N ASP A 77 2.98 12.67 -5.32
CA ASP A 77 4.30 12.45 -5.90
C ASP A 77 5.35 12.06 -4.86
N ASN A 78 6.40 11.42 -5.31
CA ASN A 78 7.64 11.15 -4.54
C ASN A 78 7.41 10.31 -3.27
N VAL A 79 6.57 9.28 -3.35
CA VAL A 79 6.28 8.40 -2.21
C VAL A 79 6.68 6.95 -2.48
N VAL A 80 6.98 6.24 -1.42
CA VAL A 80 7.16 4.78 -1.41
C VAL A 80 6.07 4.19 -0.53
N TRP A 81 5.15 3.48 -1.14
CA TRP A 81 3.99 2.88 -0.44
C TRP A 81 4.02 1.36 -0.53
N ALA A 82 3.41 0.73 0.46
CA ALA A 82 3.31 -0.72 0.55
C ALA A 82 2.03 -1.14 1.26
N GLY A 83 1.69 -2.41 1.15
CA GLY A 83 0.58 -3.02 1.90
C GLY A 83 -0.77 -2.92 1.22
N PHE A 84 -1.78 -3.44 1.89
CA PHE A 84 -3.18 -3.33 1.51
C PHE A 84 -4.02 -3.01 2.75
N PRO A 85 -4.69 -1.85 2.79
CA PRO A 85 -4.56 -0.72 1.86
C PRO A 85 -3.15 -0.12 1.86
N ALA A 86 -2.74 0.47 0.74
CA ALA A 86 -1.40 1.04 0.58
C ALA A 86 -1.18 2.22 1.53
N GLN A 87 -0.02 2.24 2.13
CA GLN A 87 0.43 3.27 3.06
C GLN A 87 1.93 3.51 2.88
N SER A 88 2.51 4.46 3.58
CA SER A 88 3.95 4.67 3.51
C SER A 88 4.69 3.38 3.88
N HIS A 89 5.79 3.10 3.19
CA HIS A 89 6.56 1.87 3.43
C HIS A 89 7.07 1.77 4.88
N VAL A 90 7.48 2.88 5.45
CA VAL A 90 7.94 2.94 6.85
C VAL A 90 6.81 2.59 7.82
N ASP A 91 5.63 3.14 7.61
CA ASP A 91 4.47 2.86 8.46
C ASP A 91 4.02 1.41 8.33
N TRP A 92 4.03 0.88 7.11
CA TRP A 92 3.74 -0.53 6.88
C TRP A 92 4.72 -1.45 7.63
N LEU A 93 6.02 -1.16 7.60
CA LEU A 93 7.02 -1.94 8.34
C LEU A 93 6.79 -1.87 9.85
N ARG A 94 6.46 -0.70 10.37
CA ARG A 94 6.12 -0.52 11.80
C ARG A 94 4.89 -1.33 12.19
N MET A 95 3.87 -1.29 11.36
CA MET A 95 2.64 -2.05 11.57
C MET A 95 2.93 -3.56 11.57
N MET A 96 3.69 -4.05 10.60
CA MET A 96 4.06 -5.47 10.51
C MET A 96 4.87 -5.93 11.74
N ALA A 97 5.79 -5.09 12.21
CA ALA A 97 6.54 -5.39 13.43
C ALA A 97 5.64 -5.44 14.67
N SER A 98 4.65 -4.55 14.74
CA SER A 98 3.66 -4.53 15.83
C SER A 98 2.74 -5.77 15.78
N GLN A 99 2.30 -6.18 14.61
CA GLN A 99 1.46 -7.38 14.44
C GLN A 99 2.15 -8.64 14.98
N ARG A 100 3.46 -8.77 14.79
CA ARG A 100 4.23 -9.92 15.31
C ARG A 100 4.22 -9.98 16.82
N LYS A 101 4.07 -8.84 17.49
CA LYS A 101 4.05 -8.73 18.96
C LYS A 101 2.64 -8.74 19.53
N LEU A 102 1.62 -8.82 18.70
CA LEU A 102 0.22 -8.66 19.12
C LEU A 102 -0.20 -9.72 20.16
N GLY A 103 0.19 -10.96 19.96
CA GLY A 103 -0.12 -12.04 20.92
C GLY A 103 0.44 -11.77 22.32
N ASP A 104 1.68 -11.34 22.40
CA ASP A 104 2.32 -10.99 23.67
C ASP A 104 1.69 -9.76 24.31
N LEU A 105 1.32 -8.78 23.48
CA LEU A 105 0.65 -7.56 23.95
C LEU A 105 -0.71 -7.88 24.56
N VAL A 106 -1.50 -8.75 23.97
CA VAL A 106 -2.79 -9.20 24.52
C VAL A 106 -2.61 -9.83 25.89
N LYS A 107 -1.59 -10.68 26.07
CA LYS A 107 -1.28 -11.28 27.37
C LYS A 107 -0.90 -10.23 28.42
N LYS A 108 -0.09 -9.25 28.03
CA LYS A 108 0.30 -8.14 28.92
C LYS A 108 -0.89 -7.31 29.35
N VAL A 109 -1.78 -6.98 28.42
CA VAL A 109 -3.01 -6.23 28.72
C VAL A 109 -3.89 -6.97 29.73
N ARG A 110 -4.14 -8.24 29.52
CA ARG A 110 -4.92 -9.07 30.48
C ARG A 110 -4.31 -9.10 31.87
N LYS A 111 -2.99 -9.18 31.95
CA LYS A 111 -2.27 -9.16 33.22
C LYS A 111 -2.40 -7.80 33.92
N LEU A 112 -2.29 -6.70 33.17
CA LEU A 112 -2.46 -5.34 33.69
C LEU A 112 -3.90 -5.09 34.16
N GLU A 113 -4.90 -5.58 33.43
CA GLU A 113 -6.31 -5.48 33.84
C GLU A 113 -6.56 -6.13 35.20
N LYS A 114 -6.00 -7.34 35.43
CA LYS A 114 -6.11 -8.03 36.71
C LYS A 114 -5.43 -7.26 37.85
N LEU A 115 -4.28 -6.64 37.58
CA LEU A 115 -3.58 -5.81 38.56
C LEU A 115 -4.39 -4.57 38.93
N VAL A 116 -5.01 -3.91 37.95
CA VAL A 116 -5.87 -2.74 38.17
C VAL A 116 -7.08 -3.12 39.02
N GLU A 117 -7.77 -4.23 38.72
CA GLU A 117 -8.90 -4.73 39.53
C GLU A 117 -8.49 -4.97 40.97
N THR A 118 -7.32 -5.57 41.20
CA THR A 118 -6.80 -5.84 42.54
C THR A 118 -6.54 -4.55 43.29
N LEU A 119 -5.98 -3.51 42.66
CA LEU A 119 -5.70 -2.22 43.24
C LEU A 119 -6.99 -1.46 43.57
N GLU A 120 -7.99 -1.48 42.67
CA GLU A 120 -9.31 -0.89 42.89
C GLU A 120 -10.01 -1.50 44.11
N LYS A 121 -9.96 -2.82 44.26
CA LYS A 121 -10.53 -3.52 45.42
C LYS A 121 -9.83 -3.15 46.75
N LYS A 122 -8.55 -2.84 46.73
CA LYS A 122 -7.82 -2.37 47.91
C LYS A 122 -8.21 -0.96 48.34
N ASP A 123 -8.55 -0.09 47.41
CA ASP A 123 -8.96 1.28 47.69
C ASP A 123 -10.39 1.37 48.24
N ASP A 124 -11.24 0.37 47.96
CA ASP A 124 -12.63 0.29 48.44
C ASP A 124 -12.77 -0.24 49.88
N LYS A 125 -11.68 -0.52 50.54
CA LYS A 125 -11.69 -0.91 51.96
C LYS A 125 -11.38 0.30 52.87
#